data_97fefe63bee8a5d30ee10b4ea9082ea7
#
_entry.id   97fefe63bee8a5d30ee10b4ea9082ea7
#
_cell.length_a   1.000
_cell.length_b   1.000
_cell.length_c   1.000
_cell.angle_alpha   90.00
_cell.angle_beta   90.00
_cell.angle_gamma   90.00
#
_symmetry.space_group_name_H-M   'P 1'
#
loop_
_entity.id
_entity.type
_entity.pdbx_description
1 polymer ?
#
loop_
_entity_poly.entity_id
_entity_poly.type
_entity_poly.pdbx_seq_one_letter_code
_entity_poly.pdbx_strand_id
1 'polypeptide(L)'
;VEMNMIDTNFDCVFNANGLKLNDLTYVSFDLETTGLSQIDDHITEIGAVKIKNGLEVGRLQTFIKSPKPISKKITELTSITNEDIRNAPTIEEFMPKLMEFFGDNLLIAHNGRFDIGMLDKALERMGKEHIKCSLINERKVIIYGLFKESIQNINGENR
;
A
#
# COMPACT_ATOMS: atom_id res chain seq x y z
N VAL A 1 -10.58 -14.87 -12.28
CA VAL A 1 -9.21 -15.20 -11.81
C VAL A 1 -9.34 -15.79 -10.42
N GLU A 2 -8.91 -17.02 -10.24
CA GLU A 2 -8.84 -17.63 -8.93
C GLU A 2 -7.61 -17.12 -8.20
N MET A 3 -7.77 -16.73 -6.95
CA MET A 3 -6.69 -16.26 -6.10
C MET A 3 -6.08 -17.41 -5.34
N ASN A 4 -4.81 -17.67 -5.56
CA ASN A 4 -4.01 -18.55 -4.73
C ASN A 4 -3.13 -17.72 -3.81
N MET A 5 -3.33 -17.89 -2.55
CA MET A 5 -2.60 -17.17 -1.52
C MET A 5 -1.32 -17.79 -1.08
N ILE A 6 -0.37 -16.96 -0.71
CA ILE A 6 0.97 -17.47 -0.57
C ILE A 6 1.84 -16.75 0.48
N ASP A 7 1.37 -16.24 1.54
CA ASP A 7 2.32 -15.89 2.58
C ASP A 7 1.88 -16.32 3.97
N THR A 8 2.53 -17.38 4.44
CA THR A 8 2.30 -17.98 5.76
C THR A 8 3.07 -17.28 6.89
N ASN A 9 3.84 -16.24 6.59
CA ASN A 9 4.63 -15.52 7.61
C ASN A 9 3.95 -14.25 8.13
N PHE A 10 2.81 -13.89 7.54
CA PHE A 10 1.89 -12.94 8.14
C PHE A 10 0.84 -13.73 8.92
N ASP A 11 0.37 -13.17 10.02
CA ASP A 11 -0.77 -13.71 10.77
C ASP A 11 -2.09 -13.63 9.98
N CYS A 12 -1.98 -13.48 8.66
CA CYS A 12 -3.08 -13.38 7.72
C CYS A 12 -3.03 -14.55 6.76
N VAL A 13 -3.83 -15.54 7.02
CA VAL A 13 -4.08 -16.62 6.06
C VAL A 13 -5.51 -16.44 5.54
N PHE A 14 -5.64 -16.18 4.27
CA PHE A 14 -6.94 -16.14 3.61
C PHE A 14 -7.06 -17.33 2.67
N ASN A 15 -8.06 -18.14 2.89
CA ASN A 15 -8.39 -19.23 1.97
C ASN A 15 -9.33 -18.68 0.88
N ALA A 16 -8.78 -18.48 -0.30
CA ALA A 16 -9.50 -17.93 -1.44
C ALA A 16 -10.15 -19.00 -2.33
N ASN A 17 -10.21 -20.24 -1.90
CA ASN A 17 -10.79 -21.32 -2.69
C ASN A 17 -12.25 -21.00 -3.07
N GLY A 18 -12.49 -20.90 -4.36
CA GLY A 18 -13.81 -20.60 -4.92
C GLY A 18 -14.20 -19.12 -4.98
N LEU A 19 -13.37 -18.19 -4.47
CA LEU A 19 -13.61 -16.76 -4.62
C LEU A 19 -13.03 -16.24 -5.93
N LYS A 20 -13.78 -15.35 -6.59
CA LYS A 20 -13.33 -14.63 -7.79
C LYS A 20 -13.12 -13.19 -7.45
N LEU A 21 -12.04 -12.59 -7.98
CA LEU A 21 -11.76 -11.16 -7.79
C LEU A 21 -12.91 -10.26 -8.21
N ASN A 22 -13.61 -10.62 -9.29
CA ASN A 22 -14.75 -9.84 -9.78
C ASN A 22 -15.93 -9.79 -8.79
N ASP A 23 -16.00 -10.71 -7.84
CA ASP A 23 -17.06 -10.77 -6.83
C ASP A 23 -16.67 -10.02 -5.53
N LEU A 24 -15.47 -9.47 -5.50
CA LEU A 24 -14.91 -8.82 -4.31
C LEU A 24 -14.79 -7.31 -4.49
N THR A 25 -14.80 -6.62 -3.35
CA THR A 25 -14.29 -5.26 -3.24
C THR A 25 -12.90 -5.32 -2.62
N TYR A 26 -11.91 -4.73 -3.28
CA TYR A 26 -10.55 -4.71 -2.79
C TYR A 26 -9.86 -3.38 -3.09
N VAL A 27 -8.79 -3.11 -2.36
CA VAL A 27 -7.90 -1.99 -2.62
C VAL A 27 -6.53 -2.53 -3.01
N SER A 28 -6.12 -2.21 -4.22
CA SER A 28 -4.75 -2.42 -4.68
C SER A 28 -3.94 -1.18 -4.35
N PHE A 29 -2.78 -1.32 -3.72
CA PHE A 29 -1.96 -0.18 -3.34
C PHE A 29 -0.47 -0.47 -3.48
N ASP A 30 0.30 0.61 -3.54
CA ASP A 30 1.76 0.59 -3.63
C ASP A 30 2.33 1.82 -2.93
N LEU A 31 3.54 1.70 -2.43
CA LEU A 31 4.29 2.75 -1.75
C LEU A 31 5.63 2.99 -2.42
N GLU A 32 6.03 4.26 -2.48
CA GLU A 32 7.43 4.63 -2.68
C GLU A 32 8.01 5.12 -1.35
N THR A 33 9.30 4.88 -1.16
CA THR A 33 9.99 5.12 0.12
C THR A 33 11.39 5.67 -0.08
N THR A 34 11.97 6.21 0.98
CA THR A 34 13.38 6.67 0.97
C THR A 34 14.39 5.53 0.93
N GLY A 35 13.97 4.29 1.10
CA GLY A 35 14.79 3.09 1.07
C GLY A 35 14.04 1.87 1.55
N LEU A 36 14.74 0.78 1.83
CA LEU A 36 14.16 -0.54 2.13
C LEU A 36 14.07 -0.88 3.63
N SER A 37 14.59 -0.03 4.50
CA SER A 37 14.55 -0.24 5.94
C SER A 37 13.21 0.21 6.51
N GLN A 38 12.39 -0.68 7.00
CA GLN A 38 11.14 -0.33 7.69
C GLN A 38 11.40 0.49 8.97
N ILE A 39 12.60 0.38 9.55
CA ILE A 39 12.98 1.10 10.77
C ILE A 39 13.42 2.53 10.46
N ASP A 40 14.28 2.71 9.44
CA ASP A 40 14.98 3.96 9.18
C ASP A 40 14.43 4.75 8.00
N ASP A 41 13.65 4.09 7.14
CA ASP A 41 13.11 4.72 5.94
C ASP A 41 11.67 5.15 6.10
N HIS A 42 11.22 6.03 5.21
CA HIS A 42 9.94 6.69 5.28
C HIS A 42 9.22 6.65 3.93
N ILE A 43 7.90 6.68 3.98
CA ILE A 43 7.05 6.73 2.80
C ILE A 43 7.18 8.10 2.13
N THR A 44 7.28 8.11 0.80
CA THR A 44 7.38 9.32 -0.03
C THR A 44 6.23 9.47 -1.02
N GLU A 45 5.55 8.38 -1.37
CA GLU A 45 4.34 8.40 -2.20
C GLU A 45 3.44 7.22 -1.84
N ILE A 46 2.14 7.43 -1.95
CA ILE A 46 1.10 6.41 -1.80
C ILE A 46 0.21 6.44 -3.03
N GLY A 47 0.03 5.29 -3.66
CA GLY A 47 -0.96 5.05 -4.70
C GLY A 47 -1.91 3.95 -4.29
N ALA A 48 -3.21 4.15 -4.47
CA ALA A 48 -4.22 3.14 -4.17
C ALA A 48 -5.42 3.25 -5.11
N VAL A 49 -5.96 2.09 -5.50
CA VAL A 49 -7.16 1.99 -6.33
C VAL A 49 -8.14 1.02 -5.68
N LYS A 50 -9.37 1.44 -5.54
CA LYS A 50 -10.45 0.59 -5.05
C LYS A 50 -11.23 0.01 -6.22
N ILE A 51 -11.35 -1.29 -6.23
CA ILE A 51 -12.05 -2.06 -7.25
C ILE A 51 -13.26 -2.76 -6.64
N LYS A 52 -14.39 -2.65 -7.29
CA LYS A 52 -15.63 -3.35 -6.93
C LYS A 52 -16.25 -3.95 -8.19
N ASN A 53 -16.56 -5.25 -8.14
CA ASN A 53 -17.12 -5.97 -9.30
C ASN A 53 -16.29 -5.78 -10.59
N GLY A 54 -14.97 -5.78 -10.47
CA GLY A 54 -14.04 -5.59 -11.58
C GLY A 54 -13.93 -4.16 -12.11
N LEU A 55 -14.59 -3.18 -11.49
CA LEU A 55 -14.58 -1.78 -11.90
C LEU A 55 -13.89 -0.89 -10.87
N GLU A 56 -13.12 0.08 -11.34
CA GLU A 56 -12.55 1.12 -10.48
C GLU A 56 -13.68 2.00 -9.91
N VAL A 57 -13.76 2.07 -8.59
CA VAL A 57 -14.75 2.88 -7.87
C VAL A 57 -14.11 3.97 -7.02
N GLY A 58 -12.81 4.02 -6.93
CA GLY A 58 -12.07 5.06 -6.22
C GLY A 58 -10.59 5.00 -6.49
N ARG A 59 -9.94 6.15 -6.43
CA ARG A 59 -8.49 6.29 -6.60
C ARG A 59 -7.95 7.29 -5.61
N LEU A 60 -6.76 7.02 -5.11
CA LEU A 60 -6.06 7.86 -4.17
C LEU A 60 -4.58 7.84 -4.51
N GLN A 61 -4.00 9.04 -4.66
CA GLN A 61 -2.57 9.18 -4.87
C GLN A 61 -2.10 10.48 -4.24
N THR A 62 -0.96 10.43 -3.58
CA THR A 62 -0.31 11.61 -3.02
C THR A 62 1.15 11.37 -2.77
N PHE A 63 1.96 12.40 -2.94
CA PHE A 63 3.27 12.46 -2.32
C PHE A 63 3.13 12.61 -0.80
N ILE A 64 4.13 12.13 -0.09
CA ILE A 64 4.22 12.23 1.37
C ILE A 64 5.52 12.92 1.74
N LYS A 65 5.44 13.95 2.56
CA LYS A 65 6.59 14.64 3.10
C LYS A 65 7.35 13.72 4.05
N SER A 66 8.57 13.38 3.67
CA SER A 66 9.45 12.53 4.48
C SER A 66 10.30 13.39 5.42
N PRO A 67 10.50 12.98 6.68
CA PRO A 67 11.47 13.60 7.57
C PRO A 67 12.94 13.31 7.16
N LYS A 68 13.14 12.26 6.36
CA LYS A 68 14.43 11.86 5.81
C LYS A 68 14.53 12.32 4.35
N PRO A 69 15.63 12.95 3.93
CA PRO A 69 15.81 13.34 2.54
C PRO A 69 15.86 12.13 1.60
N ILE A 70 15.29 12.29 0.42
CA ILE A 70 15.41 11.32 -0.66
C ILE A 70 16.83 11.41 -1.23
N SER A 71 17.54 10.28 -1.27
CA SER A 71 18.86 10.20 -1.85
C SER A 71 18.80 10.26 -3.37
N LYS A 72 19.91 10.67 -4.01
CA LYS A 72 20.02 10.67 -5.48
C LYS A 72 19.69 9.32 -6.09
N LYS A 73 20.17 8.23 -5.47
CA LYS A 73 19.91 6.86 -5.91
C LYS A 73 18.40 6.54 -5.90
N ILE A 74 17.68 6.95 -4.85
CA ILE A 74 16.24 6.73 -4.77
C ILE A 74 15.50 7.60 -5.78
N THR A 75 15.91 8.84 -5.98
CA THR A 75 15.33 9.69 -7.04
C THR A 75 15.52 9.06 -8.43
N GLU A 76 16.71 8.49 -8.71
CA GLU A 76 16.95 7.78 -9.98
C GLU A 76 16.05 6.55 -10.16
N LEU A 77 15.68 5.86 -9.08
CA LEU A 77 14.79 4.68 -9.11
C LEU A 77 13.31 5.03 -9.20
N THR A 78 12.88 6.06 -8.47
CA THR A 78 11.45 6.38 -8.29
C THR A 78 11.01 7.59 -9.09
N SER A 79 11.94 8.39 -9.60
CA SER A 79 11.75 9.71 -10.20
C SER A 79 11.21 10.78 -9.23
N ILE A 80 11.08 10.47 -7.94
CA ILE A 80 10.62 11.41 -6.91
C ILE A 80 11.79 12.20 -6.38
N THR A 81 11.64 13.53 -6.29
CA THR A 81 12.63 14.44 -5.77
C THR A 81 12.24 15.01 -4.40
N ASN A 82 13.21 15.57 -3.68
CA ASN A 82 12.93 16.30 -2.44
C ASN A 82 12.02 17.53 -2.67
N GLU A 83 12.04 18.10 -3.87
CA GLU A 83 11.15 19.20 -4.25
C GLU A 83 9.70 18.74 -4.35
N ASP A 84 9.46 17.56 -4.95
CA ASP A 84 8.11 17.00 -5.13
C ASP A 84 7.39 16.79 -3.78
N ILE A 85 8.14 16.37 -2.75
CA ILE A 85 7.56 16.07 -1.43
C ILE A 85 7.57 17.26 -0.47
N ARG A 86 8.17 18.39 -0.84
CA ARG A 86 8.37 19.53 0.07
C ARG A 86 7.09 20.04 0.71
N ASN A 87 6.04 20.20 -0.08
CA ASN A 87 4.74 20.75 0.34
C ASN A 87 3.66 19.67 0.46
N ALA A 88 4.05 18.39 0.38
CA ALA A 88 3.13 17.27 0.56
C ALA A 88 2.70 17.14 2.03
N PRO A 89 1.55 16.50 2.30
CA PRO A 89 1.19 16.15 3.67
C PRO A 89 2.20 15.18 4.27
N THR A 90 2.34 15.21 5.58
CA THR A 90 3.07 14.17 6.30
C THR A 90 2.26 12.86 6.32
N ILE A 91 2.91 11.76 6.66
CA ILE A 91 2.19 10.48 6.79
C ILE A 91 1.17 10.53 7.92
N GLU A 92 1.45 11.25 8.99
CA GLU A 92 0.56 11.45 10.12
C GLU A 92 -0.72 12.19 9.70
N GLU A 93 -0.59 13.21 8.87
CA GLU A 93 -1.73 13.99 8.34
C GLU A 93 -2.58 13.17 7.36
N PHE A 94 -1.94 12.30 6.59
CA PHE A 94 -2.61 11.53 5.53
C PHE A 94 -3.17 10.19 6.00
N MET A 95 -2.61 9.58 7.05
CA MET A 95 -2.98 8.25 7.52
C MET A 95 -4.49 8.07 7.78
N PRO A 96 -5.21 9.03 8.40
CA PRO A 96 -6.65 8.88 8.59
C PRO A 96 -7.42 8.68 7.27
N LYS A 97 -7.07 9.44 6.25
CA LYS A 97 -7.68 9.33 4.92
C LYS A 97 -7.35 8.00 4.24
N LEU A 98 -6.11 7.53 4.38
CA LEU A 98 -5.70 6.23 3.86
C LEU A 98 -6.45 5.09 4.54
N MET A 99 -6.57 5.12 5.86
CA MET A 99 -7.29 4.10 6.63
C MET A 99 -8.79 4.08 6.27
N GLU A 100 -9.41 5.24 6.10
CA GLU A 100 -10.78 5.34 5.61
C GLU A 100 -10.94 4.75 4.20
N PHE A 101 -9.99 5.05 3.31
CA PHE A 101 -9.99 4.49 1.96
C PHE A 101 -9.83 2.97 1.94
N PHE A 102 -8.97 2.43 2.77
CA PHE A 102 -8.81 0.99 2.95
C PHE A 102 -10.08 0.35 3.52
N GLY A 103 -10.69 0.98 4.51
CA GLY A 103 -11.86 0.43 5.22
C GLY A 103 -11.60 -1.01 5.67
N ASP A 104 -12.62 -1.84 5.56
CA ASP A 104 -12.56 -3.28 5.83
C ASP A 104 -12.35 -4.10 4.55
N ASN A 105 -11.90 -3.46 3.48
CA ASN A 105 -11.72 -4.13 2.21
C ASN A 105 -10.45 -5.00 2.21
N LEU A 106 -10.46 -5.96 1.31
CA LEU A 106 -9.29 -6.74 0.95
C LEU A 106 -8.18 -5.81 0.46
N LEU A 107 -6.96 -6.02 0.93
CA LEU A 107 -5.78 -5.27 0.48
C LEU A 107 -4.90 -6.15 -0.41
N ILE A 108 -4.47 -5.58 -1.52
CA ILE A 108 -3.59 -6.25 -2.48
C ILE A 108 -2.37 -5.34 -2.72
N ALA A 109 -1.18 -5.91 -2.61
CA ALA A 109 0.05 -5.23 -2.92
C ALA A 109 1.06 -6.18 -3.57
N HIS A 110 1.98 -5.65 -4.39
CA HIS A 110 2.98 -6.47 -5.06
C HIS A 110 3.99 -7.08 -4.08
N ASN A 111 4.50 -6.29 -3.16
CA ASN A 111 5.37 -6.74 -2.07
C ASN A 111 4.74 -6.38 -0.73
N GLY A 112 3.58 -6.95 -0.47
CA GLY A 112 2.72 -6.54 0.63
C GLY A 112 3.37 -6.62 2.00
N ARG A 113 4.33 -7.53 2.22
CA ARG A 113 5.10 -7.58 3.45
C ARG A 113 5.87 -6.28 3.68
N PHE A 114 6.48 -5.76 2.63
CA PHE A 114 7.20 -4.50 2.69
C PHE A 114 6.23 -3.33 2.89
N ASP A 115 5.19 -3.25 2.06
CA ASP A 115 4.23 -2.14 2.09
C ASP A 115 3.47 -2.06 3.42
N ILE A 116 2.92 -3.18 3.89
CA ILE A 116 2.26 -3.24 5.20
C ILE A 116 3.25 -2.95 6.33
N GLY A 117 4.45 -3.47 6.26
CA GLY A 117 5.48 -3.20 7.27
C GLY A 117 5.85 -1.72 7.35
N MET A 118 5.94 -1.02 6.24
CA MET A 118 6.16 0.44 6.20
C MET A 118 4.99 1.22 6.81
N LEU A 119 3.74 0.82 6.49
CA LEU A 119 2.54 1.43 7.08
C LEU A 119 2.43 1.14 8.58
N ASP A 120 2.67 -0.09 9.00
CA ASP A 120 2.64 -0.47 10.41
C ASP A 120 3.69 0.29 11.22
N LYS A 121 4.87 0.50 10.65
CA LYS A 121 5.92 1.28 11.30
C LYS A 121 5.54 2.76 11.41
N ALA A 122 4.88 3.32 10.41
CA ALA A 122 4.33 4.66 10.48
C ALA A 122 3.24 4.77 11.56
N LEU A 123 2.33 3.81 11.63
CA LEU A 123 1.31 3.74 12.68
C LEU A 123 1.92 3.62 14.09
N GLU A 124 2.95 2.80 14.24
CA GLU A 124 3.69 2.62 15.50
C GLU A 124 4.32 3.94 15.98
N ARG A 125 4.94 4.70 15.06
CA ARG A 125 5.49 6.04 15.36
C ARG A 125 4.41 7.03 15.79
N MET A 126 3.17 6.84 15.35
CA MET A 126 2.00 7.62 15.75
C MET A 126 1.36 7.12 17.06
N GLY A 127 1.88 6.06 17.69
CA GLY A 127 1.28 5.42 18.85
C GLY A 127 -0.04 4.71 18.53
N LYS A 128 -0.22 4.25 17.29
CA LYS A 128 -1.41 3.54 16.83
C LYS A 128 -1.15 2.06 16.61
N GLU A 129 -2.22 1.27 16.67
CA GLU A 129 -2.14 -0.18 16.38
C GLU A 129 -1.81 -0.42 14.90
N HIS A 130 -1.11 -1.53 14.66
CA HIS A 130 -0.83 -2.02 13.31
C HIS A 130 -2.12 -2.32 12.54
N ILE A 131 -2.00 -2.40 11.22
CA ILE A 131 -3.08 -2.87 10.37
C ILE A 131 -3.36 -4.31 10.77
N LYS A 132 -4.56 -4.54 11.28
CA LYS A 132 -4.97 -5.88 11.71
C LYS A 132 -5.31 -6.72 10.49
N CYS A 133 -4.53 -7.77 10.31
CA CYS A 133 -4.85 -8.85 9.42
C CYS A 133 -5.29 -10.03 10.28
N SER A 134 -6.52 -10.17 10.65
CA SER A 134 -6.96 -11.37 11.33
C SER A 134 -7.70 -12.32 10.40
N LEU A 135 -7.54 -13.58 10.73
CA LEU A 135 -7.71 -14.76 9.94
C LEU A 135 -9.03 -14.87 9.23
N ILE A 136 -10.09 -14.74 9.39
CA ILE A 136 -11.32 -15.12 8.67
C ILE A 136 -12.31 -13.98 8.55
N ASN A 137 -12.26 -13.05 9.47
CA ASN A 137 -13.21 -11.93 9.55
C ASN A 137 -12.58 -10.61 9.09
N GLU A 138 -11.29 -10.54 8.96
CA GLU A 138 -10.63 -9.36 8.44
C GLU A 138 -10.21 -9.60 7.00
N ARG A 139 -10.66 -8.73 6.17
CA ARG A 139 -10.61 -8.84 4.71
C ARG A 139 -9.30 -8.30 4.16
N LYS A 140 -8.18 -8.59 4.82
CA LYS A 140 -6.88 -8.12 4.40
C LYS A 140 -6.06 -9.30 3.91
N VAL A 141 -5.83 -9.33 2.63
CA VAL A 141 -5.01 -10.33 1.97
C VAL A 141 -3.93 -9.61 1.20
N ILE A 142 -2.75 -10.14 1.27
CA ILE A 142 -1.61 -9.66 0.53
C ILE A 142 -1.31 -10.66 -0.57
N ILE A 143 -1.47 -10.23 -1.82
CA ILE A 143 -1.27 -11.06 -3.00
C ILE A 143 -0.05 -10.56 -3.75
N TYR A 144 0.91 -11.43 -3.96
CA TYR A 144 2.12 -11.09 -4.68
C TYR A 144 1.97 -11.25 -6.18
N GLY A 145 2.38 -10.27 -6.93
CA GLY A 145 2.66 -10.38 -8.35
C GLY A 145 1.47 -10.38 -9.31
N LEU A 146 0.24 -10.44 -8.83
CA LEU A 146 -0.93 -10.54 -9.71
C LEU A 146 -1.26 -9.26 -10.48
N PHE A 147 -0.92 -8.10 -9.95
CA PHE A 147 -1.28 -6.80 -10.53
C PHE A 147 -0.09 -5.84 -10.63
N LYS A 148 1.10 -6.37 -10.79
CA LYS A 148 2.32 -5.58 -10.88
C LYS A 148 2.22 -4.45 -11.91
N GLU A 149 1.73 -4.76 -13.09
CA GLU A 149 1.59 -3.76 -14.17
C GLU A 149 0.56 -2.69 -13.84
N SER A 150 -0.57 -3.08 -13.23
CA SER A 150 -1.62 -2.15 -12.83
C SER A 150 -1.15 -1.19 -11.75
N ILE A 151 -0.39 -1.68 -10.77
CA ILE A 151 0.14 -0.86 -9.69
C ILE A 151 1.24 0.08 -10.20
N GLN A 152 2.12 -0.39 -11.07
CA GLN A 152 3.14 0.45 -11.70
C GLN A 152 2.53 1.57 -12.54
N ASN A 153 1.44 1.29 -13.24
CA ASN A 153 0.73 2.30 -14.01
C ASN A 153 0.08 3.37 -13.13
N ILE A 154 -0.44 3.03 -11.94
CA ILE A 154 -0.97 4.01 -11.00
C ILE A 154 0.11 5.04 -10.63
N ASN A 155 1.32 4.57 -10.33
CA ASN A 155 2.42 5.44 -9.93
C ASN A 155 3.10 6.11 -11.14
N GLY A 156 2.96 5.56 -12.35
CA GLY A 156 3.57 6.07 -13.58
C GLY A 156 2.78 7.16 -14.30
N GLU A 157 1.45 7.13 -14.24
CA GLU A 157 0.59 8.06 -14.99
C GLU A 157 0.63 9.53 -14.52
N ASN A 158 1.18 9.77 -13.34
CA ASN A 158 1.18 11.10 -12.71
C ASN A 158 2.60 11.66 -12.46
N ARG A 159 3.59 11.13 -13.14
CA ARG A 159 4.99 11.60 -13.04
C ARG A 159 5.44 12.35 -14.26
#